data_aa94d53bbc558755d6e08a554cc11356
#
_entry.id   aa94d53bbc558755d6e08a554cc11356
#
_cell.length_a   1.000
_cell.length_b   1.000
_cell.length_c   1.000
_cell.angle_alpha   90.00
_cell.angle_beta   90.00
_cell.angle_gamma   90.00
#
_symmetry.space_group_name_H-M   'P 1'
#
loop_
_entity.id
_entity.type
_entity.pdbx_description
1 polymer ?
#
loop_
_entity_poly.entity_id
_entity_poly.type
_entity_poly.pdbx_seq_one_letter_code
_entity_poly.pdbx_strand_id
1 'polypeptide(L)'
;GLGDVYKRQPYYRQAGLSVYDLPEEEREPWLALAYEDVRAAFMYYLENLNDGRPLVLAGFSQGADMCLRLMKDCFDDEATSGLLVACYAIGWRITEEDLRQYPHLRMASGEDDTGVIISFNSEAEDVTDSLMIPEGTKTFAINPLNWKTDSTPADKSLNLGACFTNYSGEIKTEIPELTGAYIDETRGALKVPDVSPEDYPAGLSIFTDGIYHLYDYQFFYRNLQENVQTRIDAYMAQNNQ
;
A
#
# COMPACT_ATOMS: atom_id res chain seq x y z
N GLY A 1 -17.02 -22.13 6.90
CA GLY A 1 -16.94 -21.62 5.55
C GLY A 1 -16.45 -20.19 5.62
N LEU A 2 -15.41 -19.88 4.91
CA LEU A 2 -14.99 -18.50 4.69
C LEU A 2 -16.18 -17.78 4.07
N GLY A 3 -16.75 -16.84 4.81
CA GLY A 3 -17.82 -15.99 4.31
C GLY A 3 -17.33 -15.28 3.03
N ASP A 4 -18.23 -15.08 2.10
CA ASP A 4 -17.91 -14.48 0.81
C ASP A 4 -17.14 -13.16 0.99
N VAL A 5 -15.89 -13.13 0.52
CA VAL A 5 -15.10 -11.89 0.43
C VAL A 5 -15.67 -11.07 -0.72
N TYR A 6 -16.35 -9.97 -0.40
CA TYR A 6 -16.90 -9.08 -1.41
C TYR A 6 -15.89 -7.98 -1.74
N LYS A 7 -15.39 -7.97 -2.99
CA LYS A 7 -14.63 -6.85 -3.52
C LYS A 7 -15.58 -5.71 -3.86
N ARG A 8 -15.35 -4.53 -3.27
CA ARG A 8 -16.05 -3.29 -3.55
C ARG A 8 -15.03 -2.25 -3.98
N GLN A 9 -15.11 -1.82 -5.23
CA GLN A 9 -14.22 -0.80 -5.79
C GLN A 9 -15.08 0.39 -6.21
N PRO A 10 -14.88 1.58 -5.57
CA PRO A 10 -15.64 2.76 -5.96
C PRO A 10 -15.17 3.30 -7.31
N TYR A 11 -16.09 3.88 -8.07
CA TYR A 11 -15.74 4.80 -9.13
C TYR A 11 -15.57 6.19 -8.53
N TYR A 12 -14.51 6.90 -8.89
CA TYR A 12 -14.25 8.24 -8.40
C TYR A 12 -13.54 9.07 -9.49
N ARG A 13 -13.61 10.38 -9.37
CA ARG A 13 -12.95 11.33 -10.29
C ARG A 13 -11.44 11.34 -10.03
N GLN A 14 -10.73 10.40 -10.64
CA GLN A 14 -9.28 10.31 -10.51
C GLN A 14 -8.60 11.57 -11.02
N ALA A 15 -7.61 12.06 -10.28
CA ALA A 15 -6.71 13.08 -10.79
C ALA A 15 -5.81 12.49 -11.89
N GLY A 16 -5.63 13.23 -12.97
CA GLY A 16 -4.76 12.81 -14.06
C GLY A 16 -3.28 12.81 -13.65
N LEU A 17 -2.44 12.03 -14.33
CA LEU A 17 -1.01 11.92 -14.00
C LEU A 17 -0.28 13.27 -14.03
N SER A 18 -0.65 14.18 -14.91
CA SER A 18 -0.07 15.51 -14.99
C SER A 18 -0.27 16.37 -13.72
N VAL A 19 -1.21 16.01 -12.86
CA VAL A 19 -1.41 16.68 -11.58
C VAL A 19 -0.19 16.49 -10.66
N TYR A 20 0.54 15.38 -10.80
CA TYR A 20 1.72 15.11 -10.00
C TYR A 20 2.96 15.93 -10.39
N ASP A 21 2.94 16.57 -11.56
CA ASP A 21 3.97 17.54 -11.97
C ASP A 21 3.76 18.93 -11.33
N LEU A 22 2.61 19.16 -10.70
CA LEU A 22 2.28 20.43 -10.05
C LEU A 22 2.87 20.49 -8.64
N PRO A 23 3.19 21.71 -8.14
CA PRO A 23 3.46 21.94 -6.73
C PRO A 23 2.32 21.41 -5.86
N GLU A 24 2.64 21.04 -4.63
CA GLU A 24 1.66 20.41 -3.71
C GLU A 24 0.39 21.26 -3.51
N GLU A 25 0.54 22.58 -3.34
CA GLU A 25 -0.58 23.50 -3.16
C GLU A 25 -1.54 23.55 -4.37
N GLU A 26 -1.01 23.39 -5.57
CA GLU A 26 -1.80 23.37 -6.80
C GLU A 26 -2.40 21.99 -7.08
N ARG A 27 -1.74 20.92 -6.62
CA ARG A 27 -2.17 19.53 -6.76
C ARG A 27 -3.29 19.18 -5.80
N GLU A 28 -3.22 19.67 -4.56
CA GLU A 28 -4.12 19.27 -3.47
C GLU A 28 -5.61 19.44 -3.79
N PRO A 29 -6.09 20.52 -4.45
CA PRO A 29 -7.51 20.65 -4.82
C PRO A 29 -8.03 19.50 -5.71
N TRP A 30 -7.19 18.96 -6.59
CA TRP A 30 -7.56 17.85 -7.47
C TRP A 30 -7.64 16.52 -6.71
N LEU A 31 -6.71 16.30 -5.79
CA LEU A 31 -6.72 15.11 -4.93
C LEU A 31 -7.86 15.17 -3.90
N ALA A 32 -8.18 16.35 -3.37
CA ALA A 32 -9.32 16.55 -2.50
C ALA A 32 -10.64 16.22 -3.21
N LEU A 33 -10.79 16.64 -4.48
CA LEU A 33 -11.96 16.32 -5.30
C LEU A 33 -12.10 14.80 -5.52
N ALA A 34 -11.01 14.12 -5.80
CA ALA A 34 -10.98 12.66 -5.91
C ALA A 34 -11.38 12.00 -4.59
N TYR A 35 -10.88 12.53 -3.47
CA TYR A 35 -11.18 12.02 -2.14
C TYR A 35 -12.66 12.20 -1.74
N GLU A 36 -13.31 13.29 -2.11
CA GLU A 36 -14.75 13.49 -1.85
C GLU A 36 -15.59 12.32 -2.36
N ASP A 37 -15.30 11.83 -3.58
CA ASP A 37 -16.03 10.68 -4.15
C ASP A 37 -15.72 9.38 -3.40
N VAL A 38 -14.46 9.15 -3.08
CA VAL A 38 -14.03 7.95 -2.33
C VAL A 38 -14.66 7.93 -0.94
N ARG A 39 -14.65 9.07 -0.24
CA ARG A 39 -15.27 9.24 1.07
C ARG A 39 -16.77 8.97 1.01
N ALA A 40 -17.47 9.58 0.05
CA ALA A 40 -18.91 9.38 -0.12
C ALA A 40 -19.26 7.91 -0.37
N ALA A 41 -18.49 7.22 -1.21
CA ALA A 41 -18.66 5.80 -1.48
C ALA A 41 -18.37 4.93 -0.24
N PHE A 42 -17.34 5.26 0.54
CA PHE A 42 -17.00 4.54 1.77
C PHE A 42 -18.09 4.71 2.84
N MET A 43 -18.56 5.93 3.07
CA MET A 43 -19.66 6.18 4.02
C MET A 43 -20.94 5.46 3.61
N TYR A 44 -21.29 5.53 2.31
CA TYR A 44 -22.46 4.78 1.80
C TYR A 44 -22.29 3.25 2.02
N TYR A 45 -21.08 2.73 1.80
CA TYR A 45 -20.79 1.32 2.04
C TYR A 45 -20.99 0.95 3.52
N LEU A 46 -20.45 1.74 4.44
CA LEU A 46 -20.60 1.48 5.89
C LEU A 46 -22.07 1.49 6.32
N GLU A 47 -22.83 2.47 5.85
CA GLU A 47 -24.21 2.66 6.25
C GLU A 47 -25.19 1.64 5.64
N ASN A 48 -24.92 1.18 4.42
CA ASN A 48 -25.93 0.45 3.64
C ASN A 48 -25.53 -0.97 3.24
N LEU A 49 -24.25 -1.32 3.27
CA LEU A 49 -23.75 -2.56 2.67
C LEU A 49 -22.80 -3.38 3.56
N ASN A 50 -22.25 -2.77 4.61
CA ASN A 50 -21.23 -3.41 5.44
C ASN A 50 -21.79 -4.46 6.40
N ASP A 51 -22.92 -4.17 7.07
CA ASP A 51 -23.51 -5.02 8.11
C ASP A 51 -22.52 -5.41 9.23
N GLY A 52 -21.62 -4.49 9.62
CA GLY A 52 -20.64 -4.73 10.67
C GLY A 52 -19.53 -5.73 10.31
N ARG A 53 -19.34 -6.03 9.02
CA ARG A 53 -18.29 -6.95 8.56
C ARG A 53 -16.91 -6.31 8.62
N PRO A 54 -15.87 -7.10 8.97
CA PRO A 54 -14.49 -6.63 8.90
C PRO A 54 -14.09 -6.10 7.52
N LEU A 55 -13.17 -5.14 7.51
CA LEU A 55 -12.71 -4.45 6.31
C LEU A 55 -11.22 -4.70 6.06
N VAL A 56 -10.86 -4.97 4.81
CA VAL A 56 -9.51 -4.76 4.28
C VAL A 56 -9.59 -3.61 3.29
N LEU A 57 -8.84 -2.55 3.54
CA LEU A 57 -8.63 -1.49 2.56
C LEU A 57 -7.42 -1.82 1.71
N ALA A 58 -7.48 -1.56 0.42
CA ALA A 58 -6.35 -1.73 -0.48
C ALA A 58 -6.35 -0.64 -1.54
N GLY A 59 -5.21 0.01 -1.71
CA GLY A 59 -4.99 1.05 -2.70
C GLY A 59 -3.58 0.99 -3.25
N PHE A 60 -3.42 1.46 -4.48
CA PHE A 60 -2.14 1.60 -5.15
C PHE A 60 -1.96 3.03 -5.63
N SER A 61 -0.77 3.61 -5.43
CA SER A 61 -0.45 4.95 -5.92
C SER A 61 -1.49 5.99 -5.43
N GLN A 62 -2.19 6.66 -6.32
CA GLN A 62 -3.29 7.57 -5.96
C GLN A 62 -4.37 6.86 -5.11
N GLY A 63 -4.64 5.58 -5.38
CA GLY A 63 -5.56 4.79 -4.56
C GLY A 63 -5.03 4.57 -3.14
N ALA A 64 -3.71 4.47 -2.95
CA ALA A 64 -3.09 4.41 -1.63
C ALA A 64 -3.23 5.75 -0.89
N ASP A 65 -3.03 6.89 -1.57
CA ASP A 65 -3.32 8.22 -1.00
C ASP A 65 -4.79 8.33 -0.57
N MET A 66 -5.73 7.86 -1.40
CA MET A 66 -7.16 7.86 -1.03
C MET A 66 -7.44 6.99 0.21
N CYS A 67 -6.81 5.81 0.31
CA CYS A 67 -6.91 4.98 1.50
C CYS A 67 -6.36 5.69 2.75
N LEU A 68 -5.20 6.36 2.63
CA LEU A 68 -4.61 7.11 3.74
C LEU A 68 -5.47 8.29 4.18
N ARG A 69 -6.11 8.99 3.23
CA ARG A 69 -7.09 10.05 3.54
C ARG A 69 -8.30 9.50 4.28
N LEU A 70 -8.81 8.33 3.90
CA LEU A 70 -9.86 7.64 4.66
C LEU A 70 -9.39 7.27 6.06
N MET A 71 -8.18 6.72 6.19
CA MET A 71 -7.59 6.38 7.49
C MET A 71 -7.47 7.59 8.41
N LYS A 72 -7.08 8.76 7.86
CA LYS A 72 -6.97 10.02 8.61
C LYS A 72 -8.32 10.60 9.05
N ASP A 73 -9.34 10.49 8.19
CA ASP A 73 -10.64 11.18 8.34
C ASP A 73 -11.71 10.30 9.01
N CYS A 74 -11.70 8.99 8.78
CA CYS A 74 -12.81 8.12 9.16
C CYS A 74 -12.47 7.07 10.22
N PHE A 75 -11.19 6.85 10.54
CA PHE A 75 -10.75 5.78 11.43
C PHE A 75 -10.26 6.24 12.81
N ASP A 76 -10.52 7.49 13.16
CA ASP A 76 -10.38 7.99 14.54
C ASP A 76 -11.58 7.57 15.43
N ASP A 77 -12.70 7.19 14.81
CA ASP A 77 -13.86 6.61 15.46
C ASP A 77 -13.69 5.13 15.79
N GLU A 78 -13.99 4.74 17.03
CA GLU A 78 -13.78 3.37 17.52
C GLU A 78 -14.64 2.33 16.78
N ALA A 79 -15.86 2.70 16.37
CA ALA A 79 -16.74 1.79 15.66
C ALA A 79 -16.22 1.45 14.26
N THR A 80 -15.67 2.45 13.55
CA THR A 80 -15.08 2.27 12.23
C THR A 80 -13.71 1.59 12.31
N SER A 81 -12.84 2.06 13.22
CA SER A 81 -11.49 1.48 13.38
C SER A 81 -11.54 0.04 13.86
N GLY A 82 -12.52 -0.32 14.68
CA GLY A 82 -12.75 -1.69 15.13
C GLY A 82 -13.08 -2.67 14.02
N LEU A 83 -13.53 -2.21 12.84
CA LEU A 83 -13.78 -3.07 11.67
C LEU A 83 -12.51 -3.33 10.83
N LEU A 84 -11.45 -2.55 11.03
CA LEU A 84 -10.28 -2.62 10.17
C LEU A 84 -9.41 -3.84 10.46
N VAL A 85 -9.33 -4.76 9.52
CA VAL A 85 -8.31 -5.82 9.51
C VAL A 85 -6.95 -5.22 9.20
N ALA A 86 -6.83 -4.55 8.05
CA ALA A 86 -5.62 -3.89 7.61
C ALA A 86 -5.89 -2.93 6.43
N CYS A 87 -5.01 -1.93 6.26
CA CYS A 87 -4.99 -1.03 5.12
C CYS A 87 -3.68 -1.23 4.33
N TYR A 88 -3.77 -1.78 3.13
CA TYR A 88 -2.64 -1.92 2.19
C TYR A 88 -2.56 -0.67 1.32
N ALA A 89 -1.81 0.33 1.80
CA ALA A 89 -1.56 1.59 1.09
C ALA A 89 -0.20 1.54 0.38
N ILE A 90 -0.14 0.77 -0.70
CA ILE A 90 1.12 0.44 -1.39
C ILE A 90 1.45 1.51 -2.45
N GLY A 91 2.73 1.87 -2.53
CA GLY A 91 3.19 2.86 -3.48
C GLY A 91 2.80 4.28 -3.10
N TRP A 92 2.76 4.60 -1.82
CA TRP A 92 2.63 5.95 -1.28
C TRP A 92 3.47 6.11 -0.02
N ARG A 93 3.79 7.34 0.37
CA ARG A 93 4.57 7.63 1.58
C ARG A 93 3.68 7.92 2.77
N ILE A 94 4.15 7.53 3.94
CA ILE A 94 3.60 7.90 5.24
C ILE A 94 4.77 8.38 6.09
N THR A 95 4.69 9.59 6.59
CA THR A 95 5.78 10.27 7.30
C THR A 95 5.56 10.30 8.80
N GLU A 96 6.60 10.66 9.55
CA GLU A 96 6.49 10.91 10.99
C GLU A 96 5.50 12.06 11.28
N GLU A 97 5.45 13.07 10.40
CA GLU A 97 4.47 14.16 10.50
C GLU A 97 3.03 13.66 10.41
N ASP A 98 2.74 12.71 9.49
CA ASP A 98 1.42 12.11 9.40
C ASP A 98 1.01 11.41 10.69
N LEU A 99 1.90 10.61 11.28
CA LEU A 99 1.61 9.91 12.54
C LEU A 99 1.49 10.85 13.73
N ARG A 100 2.24 11.96 13.72
CA ARG A 100 2.14 12.98 14.76
C ARG A 100 0.82 13.74 14.68
N GLN A 101 0.37 14.05 13.46
CA GLN A 101 -0.87 14.79 13.24
C GLN A 101 -2.11 13.90 13.45
N TYR A 102 -1.99 12.61 13.14
CA TYR A 102 -3.06 11.62 13.23
C TYR A 102 -2.65 10.44 14.13
N PRO A 103 -2.65 10.61 15.47
CA PRO A 103 -2.08 9.62 16.39
C PRO A 103 -2.86 8.30 16.46
N HIS A 104 -4.05 8.21 15.88
CA HIS A 104 -4.80 6.97 15.74
C HIS A 104 -4.26 6.08 14.61
N LEU A 105 -3.44 6.60 13.70
CA LEU A 105 -2.81 5.80 12.66
C LEU A 105 -1.74 4.89 13.25
N ARG A 106 -1.77 3.64 12.84
CA ARG A 106 -0.81 2.62 13.27
C ARG A 106 -0.17 1.96 12.06
N MET A 107 1.16 2.00 12.00
CA MET A 107 1.91 1.26 10.99
C MET A 107 2.04 -0.21 11.39
N ALA A 108 2.03 -1.11 10.41
CA ALA A 108 2.32 -2.51 10.64
C ALA A 108 3.75 -2.68 11.17
N SER A 109 3.91 -3.55 12.15
CA SER A 109 5.20 -3.88 12.81
C SER A 109 5.53 -5.37 12.76
N GLY A 110 4.61 -6.18 12.27
CA GLY A 110 4.72 -7.62 12.12
C GLY A 110 3.82 -8.17 11.03
N GLU A 111 3.77 -9.48 10.93
CA GLU A 111 3.05 -10.20 9.89
C GLU A 111 1.53 -10.27 10.14
N ASP A 112 1.12 -10.33 11.41
CA ASP A 112 -0.24 -10.67 11.85
C ASP A 112 -0.94 -9.59 12.69
N ASP A 113 -0.31 -8.43 12.91
CA ASP A 113 -0.94 -7.32 13.59
C ASP A 113 -2.13 -6.75 12.78
N THR A 114 -3.18 -6.30 13.45
CA THR A 114 -4.43 -5.86 12.85
C THR A 114 -4.74 -4.40 13.16
N GLY A 115 -5.62 -3.77 12.37
CA GLY A 115 -5.92 -2.35 12.51
C GLY A 115 -4.74 -1.45 12.11
N VAL A 116 -3.91 -1.89 11.18
CA VAL A 116 -2.63 -1.27 10.81
C VAL A 116 -2.54 -0.94 9.33
N ILE A 117 -1.58 -0.08 8.99
CA ILE A 117 -1.27 0.31 7.61
C ILE A 117 -0.01 -0.43 7.16
N ILE A 118 -0.11 -1.10 6.02
CA ILE A 118 1.00 -1.71 5.30
C ILE A 118 1.37 -0.80 4.15
N SER A 119 2.63 -0.39 4.07
CA SER A 119 3.13 0.45 2.98
C SER A 119 4.57 0.10 2.67
N PHE A 120 4.94 0.24 1.41
CA PHE A 120 6.31 0.24 0.90
C PHE A 120 6.34 0.85 -0.50
N ASN A 121 7.53 1.25 -0.95
CA ASN A 121 7.81 1.79 -2.28
C ASN A 121 9.10 1.14 -2.78
N SER A 122 9.03 0.39 -3.87
CA SER A 122 10.15 -0.39 -4.39
C SER A 122 11.02 0.45 -5.31
N GLU A 123 12.33 0.38 -5.09
CA GLU A 123 13.32 1.08 -5.92
C GLU A 123 14.65 0.33 -5.97
N ALA A 124 15.48 0.65 -6.97
CA ALA A 124 16.84 0.14 -7.09
C ALA A 124 17.73 0.66 -5.94
N GLU A 125 18.84 -0.05 -5.68
CA GLU A 125 19.73 0.25 -4.55
C GLU A 125 20.34 1.64 -4.60
N ASP A 126 20.63 2.16 -5.80
CA ASP A 126 21.30 3.44 -6.04
C ASP A 126 20.35 4.66 -6.10
N VAL A 127 19.05 4.44 -6.04
CA VAL A 127 18.06 5.54 -6.04
C VAL A 127 18.11 6.28 -4.72
N THR A 128 18.23 7.61 -4.79
CA THR A 128 18.29 8.51 -3.62
C THR A 128 17.20 9.55 -3.60
N ASP A 129 16.45 9.71 -4.70
CA ASP A 129 15.35 10.65 -4.86
C ASP A 129 14.28 10.09 -5.78
N SER A 130 13.02 10.29 -5.46
CA SER A 130 11.90 9.89 -6.30
C SER A 130 10.64 10.72 -6.00
N LEU A 131 9.67 10.72 -6.92
CA LEU A 131 8.36 11.31 -6.68
C LEU A 131 7.68 10.69 -5.44
N MET A 132 7.89 9.38 -5.21
CA MET A 132 7.28 8.67 -4.09
C MET A 132 7.96 9.01 -2.76
N ILE A 133 9.29 9.11 -2.76
CA ILE A 133 10.09 9.44 -1.57
C ILE A 133 11.10 10.52 -1.99
N PRO A 134 10.70 11.81 -1.97
CA PRO A 134 11.58 12.92 -2.31
C PRO A 134 12.82 12.98 -1.41
N GLU A 135 13.91 13.56 -1.93
CA GLU A 135 15.13 13.76 -1.17
C GLU A 135 14.84 14.47 0.16
N GLY A 136 15.46 14.00 1.24
CA GLY A 136 15.22 14.51 2.59
C GLY A 136 13.93 14.05 3.26
N THR A 137 13.10 13.24 2.57
CA THR A 137 11.90 12.62 3.14
C THR A 137 12.22 11.22 3.64
N LYS A 138 11.65 10.83 4.78
CA LYS A 138 11.64 9.45 5.27
C LYS A 138 10.19 8.97 5.38
N THR A 139 9.90 7.79 4.81
CA THR A 139 8.61 7.12 4.93
C THR A 139 8.70 5.93 5.86
N PHE A 140 7.60 5.57 6.49
CA PHE A 140 7.46 4.28 7.14
C PHE A 140 7.19 3.19 6.09
N ALA A 141 7.78 2.02 6.30
CA ALA A 141 7.60 0.87 5.44
C ALA A 141 7.72 -0.43 6.23
N ILE A 142 7.15 -1.51 5.67
CA ILE A 142 7.37 -2.88 6.12
C ILE A 142 7.79 -3.72 4.92
N ASN A 143 8.80 -4.58 5.10
CA ASN A 143 9.28 -5.46 4.05
C ASN A 143 8.28 -6.61 3.82
N PRO A 144 7.67 -6.75 2.65
CA PRO A 144 6.64 -7.75 2.39
C PRO A 144 7.14 -9.20 2.34
N LEU A 145 8.46 -9.43 2.44
CA LEU A 145 9.05 -10.76 2.44
C LEU A 145 9.28 -11.33 3.85
N ASN A 146 9.70 -10.49 4.79
CA ASN A 146 9.99 -10.92 6.17
C ASN A 146 9.16 -10.21 7.24
N TRP A 147 8.29 -9.30 6.85
CA TRP A 147 7.39 -8.50 7.69
C TRP A 147 8.09 -7.74 8.81
N LYS A 148 9.31 -7.26 8.52
CA LYS A 148 10.10 -6.41 9.40
C LYS A 148 10.11 -4.96 8.91
N THR A 149 10.30 -4.03 9.85
CA THR A 149 10.36 -2.59 9.62
C THR A 149 11.78 -2.03 9.70
N ASP A 150 12.75 -2.87 10.00
CA ASP A 150 14.18 -2.54 10.03
C ASP A 150 14.86 -2.92 8.71
N SER A 151 16.17 -2.67 8.60
CA SER A 151 16.98 -2.96 7.44
C SER A 151 17.40 -4.43 7.30
N THR A 152 16.82 -5.36 8.10
CA THR A 152 17.13 -6.80 7.96
C THR A 152 16.80 -7.27 6.56
N PRO A 153 17.80 -7.73 5.77
CA PRO A 153 17.54 -8.20 4.42
C PRO A 153 16.68 -9.47 4.43
N ALA A 154 15.81 -9.57 3.44
CA ALA A 154 15.07 -10.77 3.11
C ALA A 154 15.62 -11.37 1.82
N ASP A 155 16.02 -12.63 1.88
CA ASP A 155 16.49 -13.37 0.70
C ASP A 155 15.33 -13.61 -0.28
N LYS A 156 15.64 -13.67 -1.58
CA LYS A 156 14.63 -13.89 -2.62
C LYS A 156 13.87 -15.22 -2.50
N SER A 157 14.42 -16.22 -1.80
CA SER A 157 13.71 -17.47 -1.49
C SER A 157 12.46 -17.27 -0.65
N LEU A 158 12.31 -16.10 0.00
CA LEU A 158 11.09 -15.70 0.70
C LEU A 158 10.04 -15.07 -0.22
N ASN A 159 10.40 -14.75 -1.47
CA ASN A 159 9.46 -14.24 -2.46
C ASN A 159 8.66 -15.40 -3.07
N LEU A 160 7.43 -15.56 -2.60
CA LEU A 160 6.52 -16.66 -2.98
C LEU A 160 6.10 -16.60 -4.44
N GLY A 161 6.17 -15.43 -5.06
CA GLY A 161 5.89 -15.25 -6.49
C GLY A 161 5.49 -13.83 -6.83
N ALA A 162 6.23 -13.26 -7.78
CA ALA A 162 5.81 -12.08 -8.50
C ALA A 162 4.77 -12.47 -9.56
N CYS A 163 3.67 -11.72 -9.66
CA CYS A 163 2.64 -11.97 -10.64
C CYS A 163 2.39 -10.74 -11.49
N PHE A 164 2.57 -10.88 -12.80
CA PHE A 164 2.34 -9.81 -13.77
C PHE A 164 0.98 -10.00 -14.41
N THR A 165 0.11 -9.02 -14.22
CA THR A 165 -1.27 -9.06 -14.67
C THR A 165 -1.51 -8.17 -15.89
N ASN A 166 -2.51 -8.51 -16.70
CA ASN A 166 -3.06 -7.59 -17.68
C ASN A 166 -4.06 -6.62 -17.02
N TYR A 167 -4.61 -5.69 -17.80
CA TYR A 167 -5.61 -4.70 -17.32
C TYR A 167 -6.90 -5.33 -16.78
N SER A 168 -7.23 -6.56 -17.13
CA SER A 168 -8.39 -7.28 -16.57
C SER A 168 -8.08 -8.03 -15.27
N GLY A 169 -6.83 -7.93 -14.78
CA GLY A 169 -6.39 -8.60 -13.56
C GLY A 169 -6.04 -10.08 -13.74
N GLU A 170 -5.98 -10.58 -14.98
CA GLU A 170 -5.57 -11.95 -15.26
C GLU A 170 -4.04 -12.06 -15.17
N ILE A 171 -3.54 -13.02 -14.40
CA ILE A 171 -2.10 -13.31 -14.27
C ILE A 171 -1.61 -13.89 -15.61
N LYS A 172 -0.64 -13.22 -16.22
CA LYS A 172 0.00 -13.62 -17.48
C LYS A 172 1.33 -14.33 -17.25
N THR A 173 2.05 -13.91 -16.20
CA THR A 173 3.35 -14.48 -15.86
C THR A 173 3.47 -14.53 -14.35
N GLU A 174 4.01 -15.62 -13.83
CA GLU A 174 4.34 -15.78 -12.42
C GLU A 174 5.81 -16.20 -12.30
N ILE A 175 6.57 -15.49 -11.48
CA ILE A 175 8.00 -15.72 -11.26
C ILE A 175 8.22 -15.88 -9.76
N PRO A 176 8.42 -17.10 -9.26
CA PRO A 176 8.82 -17.31 -7.87
C PRO A 176 10.26 -16.83 -7.66
N GLU A 177 10.58 -16.43 -6.43
CA GLU A 177 11.93 -16.00 -6.05
C GLU A 177 12.50 -14.88 -6.95
N LEU A 178 11.65 -13.93 -7.38
CA LEU A 178 12.05 -12.87 -8.31
C LEU A 178 13.16 -12.01 -7.71
N THR A 179 12.95 -11.50 -6.51
CA THR A 179 13.88 -10.60 -5.82
C THR A 179 13.77 -10.74 -4.32
N GLY A 180 14.91 -10.57 -3.63
CA GLY A 180 14.95 -10.22 -2.22
C GLY A 180 14.56 -8.76 -1.99
N ALA A 181 14.57 -8.32 -0.74
CA ALA A 181 14.30 -6.93 -0.40
C ALA A 181 14.86 -6.55 0.97
N TYR A 182 15.17 -5.27 1.16
CA TYR A 182 15.48 -4.67 2.46
C TYR A 182 15.00 -3.22 2.51
N ILE A 183 14.79 -2.71 3.73
CA ILE A 183 14.39 -1.31 3.91
C ILE A 183 15.64 -0.45 4.09
N ASP A 184 15.76 0.61 3.30
CA ASP A 184 16.76 1.66 3.49
C ASP A 184 16.42 2.47 4.76
N GLU A 185 17.27 2.42 5.76
CA GLU A 185 17.05 3.10 7.05
C GLU A 185 16.94 4.62 6.92
N THR A 186 17.57 5.21 5.90
CA THR A 186 17.60 6.66 5.71
C THR A 186 16.30 7.18 5.15
N ARG A 187 15.75 6.49 4.14
CA ARG A 187 14.57 6.93 3.38
C ARG A 187 13.32 6.11 3.67
N GLY A 188 13.47 4.89 4.18
CA GLY A 188 12.37 3.94 4.32
C GLY A 188 11.90 3.33 2.99
N ALA A 189 12.69 3.44 1.94
CA ALA A 189 12.43 2.81 0.66
C ALA A 189 12.68 1.31 0.73
N LEU A 190 11.91 0.52 -0.03
CA LEU A 190 12.12 -0.91 -0.18
C LEU A 190 13.10 -1.15 -1.34
N LYS A 191 14.34 -1.48 -1.02
CA LYS A 191 15.37 -1.80 -2.00
C LYS A 191 15.21 -3.23 -2.50
N VAL A 192 15.26 -3.40 -3.83
CA VAL A 192 15.07 -4.70 -4.52
C VAL A 192 16.29 -5.00 -5.39
N PRO A 193 17.28 -5.78 -4.87
CA PRO A 193 18.60 -5.90 -5.47
C PRO A 193 18.70 -6.83 -6.68
N ASP A 194 17.71 -7.73 -6.89
CA ASP A 194 17.82 -8.79 -7.90
C ASP A 194 17.09 -8.47 -9.22
N VAL A 195 16.58 -7.24 -9.38
CA VAL A 195 15.90 -6.76 -10.59
C VAL A 195 16.63 -5.55 -11.18
N SER A 196 16.53 -5.37 -12.49
CA SER A 196 17.20 -4.28 -13.20
C SER A 196 16.21 -3.35 -13.89
N PRO A 197 16.57 -2.06 -14.10
CA PRO A 197 15.73 -1.14 -14.87
C PRO A 197 15.55 -1.54 -16.35
N GLU A 198 16.48 -2.32 -16.90
CA GLU A 198 16.38 -2.85 -18.27
C GLU A 198 15.24 -3.87 -18.38
N ASP A 199 15.08 -4.73 -17.38
CA ASP A 199 14.04 -5.75 -17.36
C ASP A 199 12.70 -5.19 -16.87
N TYR A 200 12.74 -4.21 -15.96
CA TYR A 200 11.59 -3.58 -15.32
C TYR A 200 11.67 -2.06 -15.44
N PRO A 201 11.44 -1.50 -16.63
CA PRO A 201 11.51 -0.05 -16.84
C PRO A 201 10.43 0.68 -16.04
N ALA A 202 10.69 1.92 -15.66
CA ALA A 202 9.77 2.75 -14.88
C ALA A 202 8.38 2.91 -15.51
N GLY A 203 8.28 2.84 -16.83
CA GLY A 203 7.02 2.73 -17.57
C GLY A 203 6.20 4.02 -17.69
N LEU A 204 6.46 5.03 -16.87
CA LEU A 204 5.82 6.35 -16.91
C LEU A 204 6.89 7.44 -16.87
N SER A 205 6.70 8.51 -17.64
CA SER A 205 7.67 9.61 -17.75
C SER A 205 7.88 10.43 -16.47
N ILE A 206 6.99 10.29 -15.49
CA ILE A 206 7.10 10.93 -14.18
C ILE A 206 8.08 10.17 -13.24
N PHE A 207 8.53 8.99 -13.63
CA PHE A 207 9.49 8.19 -12.89
C PHE A 207 10.79 8.04 -13.68
N THR A 208 11.90 8.06 -12.96
CA THR A 208 13.22 7.73 -13.50
C THR A 208 13.48 6.23 -13.42
N ASP A 209 14.44 5.75 -14.19
CA ASP A 209 14.87 4.35 -14.13
C ASP A 209 15.28 3.95 -12.71
N GLY A 210 14.98 2.71 -12.34
CA GLY A 210 15.18 2.22 -10.98
C GLY A 210 14.04 2.51 -10.00
N ILE A 211 13.02 3.28 -10.40
CA ILE A 211 11.78 3.42 -9.63
C ILE A 211 10.82 2.34 -10.10
N TYR A 212 10.59 1.34 -9.24
CA TYR A 212 9.74 0.19 -9.58
C TYR A 212 8.29 0.35 -9.13
N HIS A 213 7.81 1.59 -9.05
CA HIS A 213 6.48 1.92 -8.55
C HIS A 213 5.37 1.10 -9.21
N LEU A 214 5.39 0.95 -10.55
CA LEU A 214 4.35 0.18 -11.25
C LEU A 214 4.33 -1.32 -10.90
N TYR A 215 5.40 -1.80 -10.27
CA TYR A 215 5.58 -3.21 -9.92
C TYR A 215 5.42 -3.50 -8.43
N ASP A 216 5.16 -2.49 -7.59
CA ASP A 216 5.07 -2.66 -6.13
C ASP A 216 4.16 -3.84 -5.72
N TYR A 217 2.93 -3.90 -6.24
CA TYR A 217 2.05 -5.04 -5.99
C TYR A 217 2.49 -6.31 -6.72
N GLN A 218 3.04 -6.18 -7.92
CA GLN A 218 3.35 -7.31 -8.79
C GLN A 218 4.54 -8.11 -8.29
N PHE A 219 5.60 -7.44 -7.81
CA PHE A 219 6.81 -8.10 -7.32
C PHE A 219 6.57 -8.98 -6.08
N PHE A 220 5.59 -8.63 -5.27
CA PHE A 220 5.30 -9.30 -3.99
C PHE A 220 3.88 -9.87 -3.94
N TYR A 221 3.29 -10.15 -5.08
CA TYR A 221 1.88 -10.50 -5.21
C TYR A 221 1.47 -11.66 -4.29
N ARG A 222 2.21 -12.77 -4.30
CA ARG A 222 1.87 -13.95 -3.51
C ARG A 222 2.10 -13.73 -2.01
N ASN A 223 3.13 -13.00 -1.64
CA ASN A 223 3.37 -12.64 -0.24
C ASN A 223 2.25 -11.75 0.30
N LEU A 224 1.80 -10.76 -0.47
CA LEU A 224 0.66 -9.91 -0.09
C LEU A 224 -0.64 -10.72 -0.01
N GLN A 225 -0.87 -11.64 -0.94
CA GLN A 225 -2.05 -12.51 -0.95
C GLN A 225 -2.11 -13.39 0.30
N GLU A 226 -1.00 -14.02 0.69
CA GLU A 226 -0.90 -14.81 1.91
C GLU A 226 -1.08 -13.94 3.16
N ASN A 227 -0.43 -12.78 3.20
CA ASN A 227 -0.51 -11.89 4.34
C ASN A 227 -1.93 -11.35 4.59
N VAL A 228 -2.70 -11.06 3.55
CA VAL A 228 -4.12 -10.69 3.72
C VAL A 228 -4.87 -11.78 4.49
N GLN A 229 -4.65 -13.05 4.15
CA GLN A 229 -5.30 -14.16 4.84
C GLN A 229 -4.81 -14.27 6.29
N THR A 230 -3.49 -14.17 6.52
CA THR A 230 -2.89 -14.20 7.87
C THR A 230 -3.52 -13.15 8.79
N ARG A 231 -3.66 -11.90 8.30
CA ARG A 231 -4.27 -10.81 9.09
C ARG A 231 -5.76 -10.98 9.31
N ILE A 232 -6.49 -11.54 8.33
CA ILE A 232 -7.91 -11.89 8.50
C ILE A 232 -8.05 -12.93 9.61
N ASP A 233 -7.23 -13.98 9.58
CA ASP A 233 -7.27 -15.06 10.58
C ASP A 233 -6.92 -14.53 11.98
N ALA A 234 -5.91 -13.67 12.09
CA ALA A 234 -5.54 -13.00 13.33
C ALA A 234 -6.68 -12.10 13.87
N TYR A 235 -7.30 -11.29 13.00
CA TYR A 235 -8.44 -10.45 13.37
C TYR A 235 -9.62 -11.29 13.88
N MET A 236 -9.97 -12.36 13.18
CA MET A 236 -11.06 -13.24 13.56
C MET A 236 -10.79 -13.96 14.88
N ALA A 237 -9.52 -14.35 15.14
CA ALA A 237 -9.13 -14.96 16.41
C ALA A 237 -9.25 -13.99 17.60
N GLN A 238 -8.96 -12.71 17.40
CA GLN A 238 -9.08 -11.66 18.42
C GLN A 238 -10.55 -11.31 18.74
N ASN A 239 -11.44 -11.36 17.76
CA ASN A 239 -12.84 -10.91 17.89
C ASN A 239 -13.84 -12.06 18.16
N ASN A 240 -13.40 -13.32 18.18
CA ASN A 240 -14.21 -14.49 18.54
C ASN A 240 -14.02 -14.92 20.00
N GLN A 241 -13.34 -14.11 20.82
CA GLN A 241 -13.20 -14.30 22.28
C GLN A 241 -14.20 -13.39 22.99
#